data_de944c700ebcb1bc0ad70c866fef6171
#
_entry.id   de944c700ebcb1bc0ad70c866fef6171
#
_cell.length_a   1.000
_cell.length_b   1.000
_cell.length_c   1.000
_cell.angle_alpha   90.00
_cell.angle_beta   90.00
_cell.angle_gamma   90.00
#
_symmetry.space_group_name_H-M   'P 1'
#
loop_
_entity.id
_entity.type
_entity.pdbx_description
1 polymer ?
#
loop_
_entity_poly.entity_id
_entity_poly.type
_entity_poly.pdbx_seq_one_letter_code
_entity_poly.pdbx_strand_id
1 'polypeptide(L)'
;MPEKHAVLSPSSAYRWLNCTPSARLAEQFPDKPSKDAVAGTLAHSIAELKARKHFLETEMSTRSYNSRMKKYKADPAYEANMDSATDTYLEYLKTLSMSFSSPPFVALEMQVNVGHLVPGGFGRADCIMIGEGRLCVIDYKNGAGVPVEAEDNPQMLLYALGALHDFSPIYGESIQQVQMSIVQPNAGGVKEWIIPKDNLIQWGEECVRPRAELADKGEGEYNPGAWCKKGFCPARAQCTAYAEKMLGLEPLKGAKPEGLPLSAKPDIQNTRPLLTDAEIGDILARAEDLESWV
;
A
#
# COMPACT_ATOMS: atom_id res chain seq x y z
N MET A 1 1.23 15.68 -15.42
CA MET A 1 2.47 14.97 -15.09
C MET A 1 2.05 13.79 -14.23
N PRO A 2 2.58 12.57 -14.37
CA PRO A 2 2.28 11.52 -13.41
C PRO A 2 2.67 12.03 -12.03
N GLU A 3 1.77 11.88 -11.06
CA GLU A 3 2.04 12.25 -9.67
C GLU A 3 3.22 11.41 -9.18
N LYS A 4 4.25 12.08 -8.68
CA LYS A 4 5.47 11.43 -8.20
C LYS A 4 5.10 10.70 -6.89
N HIS A 5 5.09 9.37 -6.92
CA HIS A 5 4.90 8.59 -5.70
C HIS A 5 6.11 8.78 -4.78
N ALA A 6 5.85 8.83 -3.46
CA ALA A 6 6.93 8.79 -2.49
C ALA A 6 7.63 7.41 -2.58
N VAL A 7 8.97 7.40 -2.46
CA VAL A 7 9.74 6.14 -2.44
C VAL A 7 9.26 5.23 -1.32
N LEU A 8 9.01 5.83 -0.16
CA LEU A 8 8.44 5.16 1.01
C LEU A 8 6.93 5.47 1.10
N SER A 9 6.17 5.14 0.05
CA SER A 9 4.73 5.37 0.03
C SER A 9 3.99 4.43 1.00
N PRO A 10 2.85 4.85 1.57
CA PRO A 10 1.99 3.97 2.36
C PRO A 10 1.55 2.71 1.60
N SER A 11 1.24 2.82 0.32
CA SER A 11 0.83 1.67 -0.51
C SER A 11 1.91 0.60 -0.68
N SER A 12 3.18 0.97 -0.54
CA SER A 12 4.32 0.03 -0.57
C SER A 12 4.83 -0.37 0.81
N ALA A 13 4.20 0.09 1.88
CA ALA A 13 4.66 -0.07 3.26
C ALA A 13 4.79 -1.55 3.68
N TYR A 14 3.90 -2.40 3.23
CA TYR A 14 3.97 -3.84 3.50
C TYR A 14 5.31 -4.44 3.03
N ARG A 15 5.90 -3.90 1.98
CA ARG A 15 7.21 -4.31 1.47
C ARG A 15 8.35 -3.67 2.25
N TRP A 16 8.44 -2.33 2.28
CA TRP A 16 9.63 -1.67 2.82
C TRP A 16 9.74 -1.73 4.34
N LEU A 17 8.64 -1.88 5.08
CA LEU A 17 8.69 -2.15 6.52
C LEU A 17 9.29 -3.53 6.85
N ASN A 18 9.10 -4.51 5.98
CA ASN A 18 9.59 -5.88 6.19
C ASN A 18 10.96 -6.15 5.54
N CYS A 19 11.31 -5.38 4.52
CA CYS A 19 12.58 -5.49 3.80
C CYS A 19 13.05 -4.07 3.44
N THR A 20 13.74 -3.41 4.36
CA THR A 20 14.11 -2.00 4.23
C THR A 20 14.93 -1.69 2.98
N PRO A 21 15.92 -2.50 2.53
CA PRO A 21 16.66 -2.22 1.31
C PRO A 21 15.79 -2.28 0.05
N SER A 22 14.63 -2.95 0.11
CA SER A 22 13.74 -3.08 -1.06
C SER A 22 13.20 -1.75 -1.57
N ALA A 23 13.18 -0.70 -0.74
CA ALA A 23 12.72 0.61 -1.15
C ALA A 23 13.62 1.19 -2.25
N ARG A 24 14.92 1.27 -1.97
CA ARG A 24 15.90 1.78 -2.92
C ARG A 24 16.20 0.81 -4.06
N LEU A 25 16.14 -0.49 -3.79
CA LEU A 25 16.27 -1.50 -4.84
C LEU A 25 15.15 -1.37 -5.89
N ALA A 26 13.93 -1.08 -5.46
CA ALA A 26 12.79 -0.92 -6.37
C ALA A 26 12.96 0.23 -7.37
N GLU A 27 13.69 1.31 -7.01
CA GLU A 27 13.94 2.44 -7.90
C GLU A 27 14.78 2.07 -9.15
N GLN A 28 15.48 0.93 -9.11
CA GLN A 28 16.27 0.43 -10.25
C GLN A 28 15.40 -0.24 -11.32
N PHE A 29 14.12 -0.47 -11.03
CA PHE A 29 13.18 -1.13 -11.93
C PHE A 29 12.18 -0.12 -12.49
N PRO A 30 11.83 -0.24 -13.79
CA PRO A 30 10.82 0.64 -14.37
C PRO A 30 9.45 0.41 -13.71
N ASP A 31 8.79 1.51 -13.38
CA ASP A 31 7.40 1.47 -12.93
C ASP A 31 6.50 1.26 -14.17
N LYS A 32 5.98 0.04 -14.29
CA LYS A 32 5.04 -0.33 -15.35
C LYS A 32 3.73 -0.73 -14.70
N PRO A 33 2.69 0.12 -14.74
CA PRO A 33 1.40 -0.24 -14.17
C PRO A 33 0.83 -1.47 -14.87
N SER A 34 0.34 -2.42 -14.08
CA SER A 34 -0.38 -3.58 -14.59
C SER A 34 -1.76 -3.15 -15.12
N LYS A 35 -2.41 -4.01 -15.90
CA LYS A 35 -3.80 -3.77 -16.33
C LYS A 35 -4.72 -3.59 -15.12
N ASP A 36 -4.54 -4.38 -14.08
CA ASP A 36 -5.31 -4.30 -12.84
C ASP A 36 -5.09 -2.98 -12.11
N ALA A 37 -3.86 -2.45 -12.12
CA ALA A 37 -3.55 -1.14 -11.52
C ALA A 37 -4.23 0.00 -12.30
N VAL A 38 -4.26 -0.07 -13.64
CA VAL A 38 -4.97 0.91 -14.49
C VAL A 38 -6.48 0.85 -14.22
N ALA A 39 -7.05 -0.36 -14.20
CA ALA A 39 -8.47 -0.57 -13.87
C ALA A 39 -8.80 -0.08 -12.46
N GLY A 40 -7.92 -0.34 -11.48
CA GLY A 40 -8.04 0.17 -10.13
C GLY A 40 -8.10 1.69 -10.07
N THR A 41 -7.20 2.38 -10.77
CA THR A 41 -7.19 3.86 -10.83
C THR A 41 -8.50 4.42 -11.40
N LEU A 42 -9.04 3.80 -12.44
CA LEU A 42 -10.33 4.20 -13.00
C LEU A 42 -11.47 3.97 -12.00
N ALA A 43 -11.48 2.83 -11.31
CA ALA A 43 -12.49 2.53 -10.31
C ALA A 43 -12.45 3.53 -9.13
N HIS A 44 -11.26 3.93 -8.64
CA HIS A 44 -11.12 5.01 -7.66
C HIS A 44 -11.69 6.33 -8.17
N SER A 45 -11.44 6.70 -9.43
CA SER A 45 -12.02 7.93 -10.01
C SER A 45 -13.56 7.91 -10.07
N ILE A 46 -14.16 6.73 -10.30
CA ILE A 46 -15.61 6.56 -10.26
C ILE A 46 -16.12 6.65 -8.82
N ALA A 47 -15.46 5.99 -7.88
CA ALA A 47 -15.79 6.01 -6.46
C ALA A 47 -15.72 7.45 -5.91
N GLU A 48 -14.64 8.17 -6.21
CA GLU A 48 -14.46 9.58 -5.87
C GLU A 48 -15.60 10.45 -6.42
N LEU A 49 -15.94 10.33 -7.71
CA LEU A 49 -17.01 11.13 -8.32
C LEU A 49 -18.34 10.91 -7.60
N LYS A 50 -18.68 9.65 -7.27
CA LYS A 50 -19.91 9.31 -6.54
C LYS A 50 -19.90 9.89 -5.13
N ALA A 51 -18.79 9.74 -4.40
CA ALA A 51 -18.65 10.25 -3.05
C ALA A 51 -18.66 11.79 -3.03
N ARG A 52 -17.94 12.47 -3.95
CA ARG A 52 -17.96 13.94 -4.06
C ARG A 52 -19.36 14.48 -4.29
N LYS A 53 -20.10 13.87 -5.21
CA LYS A 53 -21.49 14.29 -5.47
C LYS A 53 -22.37 14.20 -4.22
N HIS A 54 -22.14 13.22 -3.37
CA HIS A 54 -22.93 13.03 -2.16
C HIS A 54 -22.50 13.94 -1.00
N PHE A 55 -21.18 14.05 -0.74
CA PHE A 55 -20.68 14.70 0.47
C PHE A 55 -20.19 16.13 0.28
N LEU A 56 -19.62 16.47 -0.88
CA LEU A 56 -18.91 17.73 -1.10
C LEU A 56 -19.51 18.61 -2.18
N GLU A 57 -19.93 18.00 -3.27
CA GLU A 57 -20.45 18.70 -4.45
C GLU A 57 -21.96 18.42 -4.63
N THR A 58 -22.73 18.64 -3.56
CA THR A 58 -24.18 18.34 -3.50
C THR A 58 -24.99 19.07 -4.59
N GLU A 59 -24.51 20.24 -5.03
CA GLU A 59 -25.10 21.03 -6.12
C GLU A 59 -24.72 20.51 -7.52
N MET A 60 -23.93 19.45 -7.62
CA MET A 60 -23.56 18.87 -8.92
C MET A 60 -24.82 18.41 -9.68
N SER A 61 -25.09 19.03 -10.83
CA SER A 61 -26.23 18.65 -11.63
C SER A 61 -26.14 17.23 -12.18
N THR A 62 -27.30 16.57 -12.33
CA THR A 62 -27.37 15.22 -12.92
C THR A 62 -26.72 15.16 -14.31
N ARG A 63 -26.85 16.26 -15.11
CA ARG A 63 -26.20 16.35 -16.43
C ARG A 63 -24.65 16.30 -16.30
N SER A 64 -24.08 17.07 -15.37
CA SER A 64 -22.64 17.09 -15.14
C SER A 64 -22.13 15.70 -14.67
N TYR A 65 -22.82 15.11 -13.71
CA TYR A 65 -22.52 13.76 -13.22
C TYR A 65 -22.54 12.72 -14.35
N ASN A 66 -23.65 12.67 -15.10
CA ASN A 66 -23.80 11.70 -16.19
C ASN A 66 -22.75 11.90 -17.30
N SER A 67 -22.35 13.15 -17.57
CA SER A 67 -21.28 13.45 -18.53
C SER A 67 -19.92 12.89 -18.09
N ARG A 68 -19.59 13.04 -16.80
CA ARG A 68 -18.34 12.47 -16.22
C ARG A 68 -18.40 10.94 -16.23
N MET A 69 -19.50 10.34 -15.79
CA MET A 69 -19.70 8.89 -15.82
C MET A 69 -19.60 8.30 -17.23
N LYS A 70 -20.16 8.99 -18.23
CA LYS A 70 -20.04 8.56 -19.63
C LYS A 70 -18.59 8.50 -20.11
N LYS A 71 -17.74 9.44 -19.67
CA LYS A 71 -16.29 9.41 -19.99
C LYS A 71 -15.59 8.20 -19.36
N TYR A 72 -15.87 7.92 -18.09
CA TYR A 72 -15.30 6.74 -17.41
C TYR A 72 -15.74 5.43 -18.05
N LYS A 73 -17.04 5.31 -18.42
CA LYS A 73 -17.58 4.13 -19.10
C LYS A 73 -17.04 3.92 -20.52
N ALA A 74 -16.50 4.96 -21.14
CA ALA A 74 -15.86 4.88 -22.45
C ALA A 74 -14.35 4.54 -22.37
N ASP A 75 -13.78 4.50 -21.17
CA ASP A 75 -12.37 4.15 -20.98
C ASP A 75 -12.14 2.65 -21.25
N PRO A 76 -11.09 2.27 -21.99
CA PRO A 76 -10.78 0.86 -22.26
C PRO A 76 -10.55 -0.01 -21.00
N ALA A 77 -10.21 0.61 -19.88
CA ALA A 77 -10.01 -0.08 -18.60
C ALA A 77 -11.31 -0.26 -17.79
N TYR A 78 -12.46 0.23 -18.33
CA TYR A 78 -13.74 0.12 -17.63
C TYR A 78 -14.25 -1.32 -17.62
N GLU A 79 -14.64 -1.78 -16.44
CA GLU A 79 -15.28 -3.07 -16.23
C GLU A 79 -16.71 -2.88 -15.70
N ALA A 80 -17.65 -3.72 -16.16
CA ALA A 80 -19.06 -3.56 -15.86
C ALA A 80 -19.41 -3.60 -14.35
N ASN A 81 -18.61 -4.34 -13.55
CA ASN A 81 -18.76 -4.45 -12.10
C ASN A 81 -18.33 -3.20 -11.34
N MET A 82 -17.58 -2.27 -11.97
CA MET A 82 -17.11 -1.05 -11.31
C MET A 82 -18.25 -0.17 -10.81
N ASP A 83 -19.36 -0.10 -11.54
CA ASP A 83 -20.55 0.68 -11.11
C ASP A 83 -21.09 0.14 -9.78
N SER A 84 -21.40 -1.15 -9.71
CA SER A 84 -21.97 -1.75 -8.49
C SER A 84 -20.96 -1.76 -7.33
N ALA A 85 -19.69 -2.02 -7.61
CA ALA A 85 -18.65 -2.01 -6.60
C ALA A 85 -18.47 -0.62 -5.98
N THR A 86 -18.45 0.42 -6.80
CA THR A 86 -18.34 1.81 -6.31
C THR A 86 -19.64 2.33 -5.68
N ASP A 87 -20.82 1.77 -6.02
CA ASP A 87 -22.06 2.02 -5.28
C ASP A 87 -22.01 1.40 -3.88
N THR A 88 -21.47 0.18 -3.73
CA THR A 88 -21.25 -0.45 -2.42
C THR A 88 -20.33 0.39 -1.55
N TYR A 89 -19.24 0.93 -2.12
CA TYR A 89 -18.35 1.85 -1.40
C TYR A 89 -19.09 3.10 -0.93
N LEU A 90 -19.87 3.75 -1.81
CA LEU A 90 -20.65 4.94 -1.45
C LEU A 90 -21.67 4.62 -0.34
N GLU A 91 -22.38 3.51 -0.41
CA GLU A 91 -23.35 3.11 0.63
C GLU A 91 -22.66 2.86 1.97
N TYR A 92 -21.47 2.28 1.97
CA TYR A 92 -20.67 2.16 3.19
C TYR A 92 -20.33 3.52 3.77
N LEU A 93 -19.82 4.47 2.96
CA LEU A 93 -19.51 5.82 3.42
C LEU A 93 -20.73 6.54 4.02
N LYS A 94 -21.90 6.41 3.39
CA LYS A 94 -23.17 6.96 3.91
C LYS A 94 -23.53 6.35 5.26
N THR A 95 -23.47 5.03 5.36
CA THR A 95 -23.78 4.31 6.59
C THR A 95 -22.83 4.73 7.72
N LEU A 96 -21.54 4.82 7.43
CA LEU A 96 -20.55 5.27 8.39
C LEU A 96 -20.79 6.73 8.81
N SER A 97 -21.11 7.63 7.88
CA SER A 97 -21.40 9.04 8.21
C SER A 97 -22.65 9.19 9.08
N MET A 98 -23.66 8.35 8.89
CA MET A 98 -24.88 8.30 9.72
C MET A 98 -24.65 7.67 11.10
N SER A 99 -23.53 7.01 11.34
CA SER A 99 -23.17 6.49 12.67
C SER A 99 -22.71 7.58 13.64
N PHE A 100 -22.47 8.79 13.17
CA PHE A 100 -22.19 9.96 13.99
C PHE A 100 -23.50 10.68 14.33
N SER A 101 -23.62 11.21 15.55
CA SER A 101 -24.81 11.97 15.98
C SER A 101 -24.90 13.35 15.31
N SER A 102 -23.77 13.86 14.83
CA SER A 102 -23.65 15.08 14.00
C SER A 102 -22.85 14.78 12.75
N PRO A 103 -23.10 15.47 11.63
CA PRO A 103 -22.34 15.26 10.40
C PRO A 103 -20.84 15.34 10.64
N PRO A 104 -20.05 14.30 10.32
CA PRO A 104 -18.60 14.36 10.49
C PRO A 104 -17.96 15.28 9.44
N PHE A 105 -16.75 15.76 9.73
CA PHE A 105 -15.89 16.30 8.67
C PHE A 105 -15.57 15.19 7.67
N VAL A 106 -15.62 15.48 6.38
CA VAL A 106 -15.33 14.52 5.30
C VAL A 106 -14.31 15.11 4.35
N ALA A 107 -13.22 14.39 4.10
CA ALA A 107 -12.27 14.66 3.04
C ALA A 107 -12.14 13.45 2.11
N LEU A 108 -12.06 13.71 0.80
CA LEU A 108 -11.97 12.68 -0.25
C LEU A 108 -10.70 12.89 -1.06
N GLU A 109 -10.01 11.78 -1.41
CA GLU A 109 -8.76 11.79 -2.18
C GLU A 109 -7.74 12.76 -1.61
N MET A 110 -7.63 12.77 -0.29
CA MET A 110 -6.79 13.72 0.41
C MET A 110 -5.36 13.21 0.53
N GLN A 111 -4.40 14.05 0.12
CA GLN A 111 -3.01 13.78 0.40
C GLN A 111 -2.76 13.94 1.91
N VAL A 112 -2.14 12.92 2.51
CA VAL A 112 -1.72 12.91 3.92
C VAL A 112 -0.19 12.86 4.01
N ASN A 113 0.35 13.62 4.95
CA ASN A 113 1.78 13.75 5.15
C ASN A 113 2.25 12.85 6.32
N VAL A 114 3.09 11.89 6.01
CA VAL A 114 3.76 11.03 7.00
C VAL A 114 5.24 11.38 7.19
N GLY A 115 5.70 12.53 6.65
CA GLY A 115 7.10 12.97 6.66
C GLY A 115 7.70 13.15 8.05
N HIS A 116 6.87 13.32 9.08
CA HIS A 116 7.31 13.38 10.47
C HIS A 116 7.85 12.03 11.00
N LEU A 117 7.49 10.90 10.36
CA LEU A 117 7.97 9.54 10.67
C LEU A 117 8.76 8.92 9.53
N VAL A 118 8.39 9.24 8.30
CA VAL A 118 8.90 8.60 7.08
C VAL A 118 9.54 9.67 6.19
N PRO A 119 10.86 9.70 6.01
CA PRO A 119 11.53 10.70 5.19
C PRO A 119 10.90 10.86 3.80
N GLY A 120 10.42 12.07 3.49
CA GLY A 120 9.74 12.36 2.23
C GLY A 120 8.44 11.57 2.00
N GLY A 121 7.88 10.98 3.05
CA GLY A 121 6.70 10.13 2.99
C GLY A 121 5.40 10.93 2.87
N PHE A 122 4.59 10.57 1.90
CA PHE A 122 3.21 11.04 1.74
C PHE A 122 2.39 9.97 1.04
N GLY A 123 1.08 10.08 1.14
CA GLY A 123 0.15 9.20 0.43
C GLY A 123 -1.17 9.90 0.19
N ARG A 124 -2.10 9.23 -0.48
CA ARG A 124 -3.44 9.74 -0.74
C ARG A 124 -4.46 8.77 -0.15
N ALA A 125 -5.25 9.24 0.81
CA ALA A 125 -6.33 8.48 1.42
C ALA A 125 -7.63 8.72 0.64
N ASP A 126 -8.35 7.67 0.30
CA ASP A 126 -9.58 7.77 -0.51
C ASP A 126 -10.68 8.55 0.23
N CYS A 127 -10.87 8.25 1.52
CA CYS A 127 -11.81 9.00 2.36
C CYS A 127 -11.31 9.08 3.80
N ILE A 128 -11.46 10.27 4.39
CA ILE A 128 -11.23 10.53 5.81
C ILE A 128 -12.50 11.12 6.38
N MET A 129 -12.97 10.59 7.53
CA MET A 129 -14.06 11.17 8.29
C MET A 129 -13.60 11.43 9.73
N ILE A 130 -13.95 12.61 10.29
CA ILE A 130 -13.60 12.97 11.66
C ILE A 130 -14.84 13.50 12.38
N GLY A 131 -15.12 12.94 13.53
CA GLY A 131 -16.22 13.36 14.41
C GLY A 131 -16.23 12.58 15.71
N GLU A 132 -16.78 13.15 16.77
CA GLU A 132 -17.03 12.48 18.05
C GLU A 132 -15.84 11.69 18.62
N GLY A 133 -14.65 12.28 18.52
CA GLY A 133 -13.43 11.65 19.03
C GLY A 133 -12.88 10.49 18.16
N ARG A 134 -13.44 10.27 17.00
CA ARG A 134 -13.05 9.20 16.07
C ARG A 134 -12.52 9.76 14.76
N LEU A 135 -11.35 9.29 14.35
CA LEU A 135 -10.79 9.45 13.03
C LEU A 135 -11.05 8.15 12.24
N CYS A 136 -11.75 8.24 11.12
CA CYS A 136 -11.98 7.11 10.22
C CYS A 136 -11.17 7.32 8.94
N VAL A 137 -10.40 6.31 8.55
CA VAL A 137 -9.70 6.24 7.25
C VAL A 137 -10.28 5.08 6.48
N ILE A 138 -10.79 5.35 5.29
CA ILE A 138 -11.49 4.37 4.48
C ILE A 138 -10.77 4.27 3.13
N ASP A 139 -10.45 3.05 2.72
CA ASP A 139 -9.75 2.73 1.49
C ASP A 139 -10.60 1.78 0.63
N TYR A 140 -10.79 2.13 -0.62
CA TYR A 140 -11.50 1.34 -1.61
C TYR A 140 -10.54 0.41 -2.35
N LYS A 141 -10.91 -0.84 -2.50
CA LYS A 141 -10.16 -1.84 -3.28
C LYS A 141 -11.02 -2.46 -4.38
N ASN A 142 -10.64 -2.23 -5.64
CA ASN A 142 -11.38 -2.78 -6.79
C ASN A 142 -11.05 -4.24 -7.07
N GLY A 143 -9.88 -4.74 -6.62
CA GLY A 143 -9.39 -6.07 -6.95
C GLY A 143 -10.28 -7.21 -6.46
N ALA A 144 -10.43 -8.25 -7.28
CA ALA A 144 -11.24 -9.46 -6.97
C ALA A 144 -10.39 -10.65 -6.51
N GLY A 145 -9.07 -10.53 -6.48
CA GLY A 145 -8.17 -11.66 -6.25
C GLY A 145 -8.06 -12.05 -4.78
N VAL A 146 -7.28 -11.29 -4.02
CA VAL A 146 -6.97 -11.61 -2.62
C VAL A 146 -7.68 -10.62 -1.71
N PRO A 147 -8.45 -11.10 -0.69
CA PRO A 147 -9.01 -10.22 0.32
C PRO A 147 -7.91 -9.45 1.06
N VAL A 148 -8.15 -8.16 1.27
CA VAL A 148 -7.26 -7.27 2.00
C VAL A 148 -7.84 -7.05 3.39
N GLU A 149 -7.03 -7.28 4.42
CA GLU A 149 -7.44 -7.05 5.82
C GLU A 149 -7.22 -5.59 6.21
N ALA A 150 -8.10 -5.08 7.08
CA ALA A 150 -7.90 -3.77 7.72
C ALA A 150 -6.98 -3.89 8.95
N GLU A 151 -7.07 -5.01 9.67
CA GLU A 151 -6.25 -5.30 10.85
C GLU A 151 -4.78 -5.44 10.44
N ASP A 152 -3.90 -4.78 11.21
CA ASP A 152 -2.45 -4.76 10.99
C ASP A 152 -2.02 -4.36 9.56
N ASN A 153 -2.86 -3.60 8.86
CA ASN A 153 -2.55 -3.14 7.51
C ASN A 153 -1.67 -1.90 7.55
N PRO A 154 -0.39 -1.98 7.15
CA PRO A 154 0.54 -0.86 7.28
C PRO A 154 0.21 0.32 6.37
N GLN A 155 -0.47 0.11 5.24
CA GLN A 155 -0.98 1.20 4.40
C GLN A 155 -2.01 2.03 5.16
N MET A 156 -2.98 1.35 5.79
CA MET A 156 -4.05 1.99 6.54
C MET A 156 -3.50 2.71 7.78
N LEU A 157 -2.59 2.06 8.51
CA LEU A 157 -1.93 2.64 9.67
C LEU A 157 -1.15 3.91 9.31
N LEU A 158 -0.41 3.93 8.20
CA LEU A 158 0.32 5.11 7.72
C LEU A 158 -0.62 6.22 7.25
N TYR A 159 -1.70 5.90 6.55
CA TYR A 159 -2.71 6.91 6.21
C TYR A 159 -3.31 7.54 7.46
N ALA A 160 -3.60 6.72 8.47
CA ALA A 160 -4.15 7.20 9.74
C ALA A 160 -3.15 8.07 10.51
N LEU A 161 -1.86 7.72 10.54
CA LEU A 161 -0.80 8.56 11.13
C LEU A 161 -0.66 9.90 10.40
N GLY A 162 -0.69 9.88 9.06
CA GLY A 162 -0.67 11.12 8.27
C GLY A 162 -1.89 11.99 8.53
N ALA A 163 -3.08 11.41 8.58
CA ALA A 163 -4.31 12.13 8.89
C ALA A 163 -4.30 12.70 10.32
N LEU A 164 -3.84 11.93 11.33
CA LEU A 164 -3.66 12.44 12.69
C LEU A 164 -2.73 13.64 12.71
N HIS A 165 -1.61 13.58 12.01
CA HIS A 165 -0.64 14.67 11.92
C HIS A 165 -1.26 15.92 11.28
N ASP A 166 -1.87 15.77 10.11
CA ASP A 166 -2.38 16.89 9.33
C ASP A 166 -3.60 17.57 9.98
N PHE A 167 -4.44 16.79 10.66
CA PHE A 167 -5.61 17.31 11.37
C PHE A 167 -5.38 17.62 12.85
N SER A 168 -4.18 17.35 13.38
CA SER A 168 -3.80 17.65 14.76
C SER A 168 -4.09 19.10 15.18
N PRO A 169 -3.85 20.14 14.36
CA PRO A 169 -4.12 21.53 14.77
C PRO A 169 -5.60 21.82 15.06
N ILE A 170 -6.51 21.02 14.52
CA ILE A 170 -7.96 21.24 14.65
C ILE A 170 -8.61 20.21 15.57
N TYR A 171 -8.24 18.94 15.44
CA TYR A 171 -8.91 17.81 16.11
C TYR A 171 -8.01 17.02 17.05
N GLY A 172 -6.71 17.35 17.16
CA GLY A 172 -5.69 16.47 17.75
C GLY A 172 -6.01 15.95 19.15
N GLU A 173 -6.49 16.82 20.04
CA GLU A 173 -6.84 16.42 21.43
C GLU A 173 -8.20 15.71 21.51
N SER A 174 -9.11 16.00 20.58
CA SER A 174 -10.44 15.38 20.58
C SER A 174 -10.44 13.94 20.11
N ILE A 175 -9.51 13.56 19.18
CA ILE A 175 -9.44 12.20 18.66
C ILE A 175 -8.91 11.25 19.72
N GLN A 176 -9.68 10.19 20.02
CA GLN A 176 -9.33 9.14 20.97
C GLN A 176 -9.15 7.79 20.27
N GLN A 177 -9.87 7.56 19.19
CA GLN A 177 -9.91 6.30 18.45
C GLN A 177 -9.66 6.53 16.97
N VAL A 178 -9.04 5.52 16.35
CA VAL A 178 -8.82 5.49 14.92
C VAL A 178 -9.48 4.24 14.36
N GLN A 179 -10.39 4.43 13.42
CA GLN A 179 -11.03 3.36 12.65
C GLN A 179 -10.42 3.31 11.26
N MET A 180 -9.98 2.14 10.86
CA MET A 180 -9.50 1.85 9.52
C MET A 180 -10.44 0.88 8.84
N SER A 181 -10.88 1.21 7.63
CA SER A 181 -11.85 0.41 6.90
C SER A 181 -11.37 0.15 5.48
N ILE A 182 -11.42 -1.11 5.07
CA ILE A 182 -11.20 -1.52 3.68
C ILE A 182 -12.54 -1.96 3.10
N VAL A 183 -12.92 -1.32 2.00
CA VAL A 183 -14.12 -1.66 1.24
C VAL A 183 -13.71 -2.33 -0.06
N GLN A 184 -13.82 -3.65 -0.12
CA GLN A 184 -13.44 -4.48 -1.26
C GLN A 184 -14.62 -5.33 -1.74
N PRO A 185 -15.57 -4.75 -2.49
CA PRO A 185 -16.83 -5.44 -2.86
C PRO A 185 -16.62 -6.72 -3.67
N ASN A 186 -15.58 -6.76 -4.49
CA ASN A 186 -15.27 -7.90 -5.36
C ASN A 186 -14.53 -9.04 -4.64
N ALA A 187 -14.03 -8.81 -3.40
CA ALA A 187 -13.35 -9.84 -2.61
C ALA A 187 -13.34 -9.49 -1.11
N GLY A 188 -14.10 -10.19 -0.31
CA GLY A 188 -14.09 -10.04 1.16
C GLY A 188 -15.04 -8.99 1.73
N GLY A 189 -15.64 -8.09 0.94
CA GLY A 189 -16.61 -7.10 1.41
C GLY A 189 -15.99 -5.96 2.20
N VAL A 190 -16.59 -5.61 3.33
CA VAL A 190 -16.11 -4.55 4.24
C VAL A 190 -15.38 -5.18 5.41
N LYS A 191 -14.21 -4.64 5.73
CA LYS A 191 -13.42 -5.01 6.90
C LYS A 191 -13.02 -3.76 7.67
N GLU A 192 -13.19 -3.82 8.98
CA GLU A 192 -12.96 -2.69 9.87
C GLU A 192 -12.03 -3.09 11.01
N TRP A 193 -11.24 -2.14 11.44
CA TRP A 193 -10.39 -2.29 12.60
C TRP A 193 -10.32 -0.96 13.35
N ILE A 194 -10.52 -1.02 14.67
CA ILE A 194 -10.53 0.17 15.53
C ILE A 194 -9.47 -0.01 16.61
N ILE A 195 -8.63 1.01 16.76
CA ILE A 195 -7.58 1.05 17.79
C ILE A 195 -7.58 2.38 18.53
N PRO A 196 -7.08 2.41 19.78
CA PRO A 196 -6.78 3.66 20.47
C PRO A 196 -5.76 4.49 19.68
N LYS A 197 -5.91 5.81 19.66
CA LYS A 197 -4.96 6.73 19.03
C LYS A 197 -3.53 6.49 19.50
N ASP A 198 -3.33 6.29 20.81
CA ASP A 198 -2.00 6.15 21.39
C ASP A 198 -1.28 4.89 20.89
N ASN A 199 -2.01 3.80 20.68
CA ASN A 199 -1.43 2.56 20.09
C ASN A 199 -0.91 2.82 18.68
N LEU A 200 -1.65 3.61 17.88
CA LEU A 200 -1.21 3.98 16.53
C LEU A 200 0.05 4.85 16.57
N ILE A 201 0.10 5.83 17.45
CA ILE A 201 1.27 6.70 17.63
C ILE A 201 2.47 5.88 18.07
N GLN A 202 2.31 4.99 19.06
CA GLN A 202 3.37 4.11 19.54
C GLN A 202 3.91 3.23 18.39
N TRP A 203 3.04 2.62 17.59
CA TRP A 203 3.46 1.84 16.43
C TRP A 203 4.26 2.70 15.43
N GLY A 204 3.85 3.94 15.21
CA GLY A 204 4.57 4.90 14.36
C GLY A 204 6.00 5.15 14.84
N GLU A 205 6.16 5.41 16.13
CA GLU A 205 7.47 5.73 16.71
C GLU A 205 8.38 4.51 16.85
N GLU A 206 7.85 3.40 17.34
CA GLU A 206 8.67 2.21 17.66
C GLU A 206 8.91 1.30 16.46
N CYS A 207 7.99 1.29 15.49
CA CYS A 207 8.04 0.35 14.37
C CYS A 207 8.37 1.05 13.04
N VAL A 208 7.67 2.17 12.74
CA VAL A 208 7.80 2.84 11.44
C VAL A 208 9.09 3.65 11.36
N ARG A 209 9.30 4.59 12.30
CA ARG A 209 10.44 5.52 12.26
C ARG A 209 11.79 4.81 12.04
N PRO A 210 12.20 3.83 12.87
CA PRO A 210 13.50 3.19 12.69
C PRO A 210 13.63 2.43 11.37
N ARG A 211 12.53 1.82 10.90
CA ARG A 211 12.55 1.11 9.61
C ARG A 211 12.54 2.06 8.42
N ALA A 212 11.84 3.18 8.52
CA ALA A 212 11.80 4.19 7.48
C ALA A 212 13.17 4.86 7.29
N GLU A 213 13.90 5.12 8.37
CA GLU A 213 15.27 5.65 8.31
C GLU A 213 16.23 4.70 7.59
N LEU A 214 16.14 3.40 7.86
CA LEU A 214 16.93 2.39 7.15
C LEU A 214 16.49 2.29 5.67
N ALA A 215 15.19 2.26 5.43
CA ALA A 215 14.64 2.14 4.09
C ALA A 215 14.97 3.35 3.20
N ASP A 216 15.00 4.55 3.77
CA ASP A 216 15.38 5.76 3.05
C ASP A 216 16.85 5.71 2.59
N LYS A 217 17.74 5.14 3.39
CA LYS A 217 19.14 4.93 3.05
C LYS A 217 19.39 3.67 2.18
N GLY A 218 18.40 2.79 2.06
CA GLY A 218 18.58 1.48 1.42
C GLY A 218 19.39 0.49 2.28
N GLU A 219 19.44 0.74 3.59
CA GLU A 219 20.17 -0.05 4.56
C GLU A 219 19.30 -1.13 5.20
N GLY A 220 19.96 -2.07 5.90
CA GLY A 220 19.33 -3.21 6.58
C GLY A 220 19.50 -4.50 5.80
N GLU A 221 18.89 -5.57 6.30
CA GLU A 221 19.00 -6.90 5.71
C GLU A 221 17.90 -7.15 4.67
N TYR A 222 18.27 -7.83 3.58
CA TYR A 222 17.28 -8.37 2.66
C TYR A 222 16.50 -9.49 3.35
N ASN A 223 15.24 -9.22 3.64
CA ASN A 223 14.36 -10.14 4.34
C ASN A 223 13.25 -10.63 3.39
N PRO A 224 13.42 -11.75 2.68
CA PRO A 224 12.42 -12.27 1.76
C PRO A 224 11.25 -12.91 2.51
N GLY A 225 10.03 -12.69 2.00
CA GLY A 225 8.80 -13.21 2.59
C GLY A 225 7.56 -12.97 1.75
N ALA A 226 6.38 -13.13 2.35
CA ALA A 226 5.10 -12.91 1.69
C ALA A 226 4.97 -11.50 1.07
N TRP A 227 5.61 -10.52 1.67
CA TRP A 227 5.66 -9.13 1.21
C TRP A 227 6.40 -8.95 -0.12
N CYS A 228 7.25 -9.90 -0.55
CA CYS A 228 7.85 -9.84 -1.88
C CYS A 228 6.79 -10.06 -2.99
N LYS A 229 5.82 -10.95 -2.76
CA LYS A 229 4.71 -11.20 -3.68
C LYS A 229 3.55 -10.22 -3.46
N LYS A 230 3.03 -10.15 -2.24
CA LYS A 230 1.87 -9.33 -1.90
C LYS A 230 2.17 -7.83 -1.92
N GLY A 231 3.42 -7.42 -1.66
CA GLY A 231 3.90 -6.04 -1.74
C GLY A 231 4.44 -5.65 -3.12
N PHE A 232 4.21 -6.48 -4.14
CA PHE A 232 4.57 -6.21 -5.54
C PHE A 232 6.03 -5.75 -5.72
N CYS A 233 6.99 -6.45 -5.06
CA CYS A 233 8.40 -6.10 -5.20
C CYS A 233 8.87 -6.29 -6.66
N PRO A 234 9.28 -5.23 -7.36
CA PRO A 234 9.68 -5.35 -8.76
C PRO A 234 11.00 -6.13 -8.94
N ALA A 235 11.85 -6.16 -7.91
CA ALA A 235 13.10 -6.91 -7.92
C ALA A 235 12.93 -8.40 -7.66
N ARG A 236 11.71 -8.88 -7.32
CA ARG A 236 11.47 -10.25 -6.83
C ARG A 236 12.07 -11.34 -7.72
N ALA A 237 11.90 -11.22 -9.04
CA ALA A 237 12.38 -12.22 -10.00
C ALA A 237 13.91 -12.28 -10.12
N GLN A 238 14.61 -11.25 -9.67
CA GLN A 238 16.07 -11.13 -9.75
C GLN A 238 16.73 -11.04 -8.38
N CYS A 239 15.94 -11.07 -7.29
CA CYS A 239 16.44 -10.92 -5.94
C CYS A 239 17.13 -12.21 -5.46
N THR A 240 18.43 -12.14 -5.17
CA THR A 240 19.24 -13.27 -4.68
C THR A 240 18.66 -13.84 -3.38
N ALA A 241 18.37 -12.99 -2.39
CA ALA A 241 17.84 -13.44 -1.10
C ALA A 241 16.45 -14.12 -1.26
N TYR A 242 15.60 -13.63 -2.20
CA TYR A 242 14.33 -14.28 -2.47
C TYR A 242 14.50 -15.64 -3.13
N ALA A 243 15.41 -15.76 -4.09
CA ALA A 243 15.72 -17.02 -4.77
C ALA A 243 16.28 -18.06 -3.78
N GLU A 244 17.25 -17.68 -2.96
CA GLU A 244 17.83 -18.54 -1.91
C GLU A 244 16.76 -19.10 -0.98
N LYS A 245 15.86 -18.23 -0.48
CA LYS A 245 14.81 -18.64 0.46
C LYS A 245 13.73 -19.51 -0.19
N MET A 246 13.27 -19.13 -1.40
CA MET A 246 12.11 -19.78 -2.03
C MET A 246 12.45 -21.06 -2.76
N LEU A 247 13.67 -21.17 -3.28
CA LEU A 247 14.11 -22.33 -4.04
C LEU A 247 14.89 -23.33 -3.18
N GLY A 248 15.08 -23.04 -1.87
CA GLY A 248 15.90 -23.87 -1.00
C GLY A 248 17.36 -24.00 -1.50
N LEU A 249 17.79 -23.03 -2.32
CA LEU A 249 19.15 -23.01 -2.82
C LEU A 249 20.07 -22.73 -1.65
N GLU A 250 21.14 -23.52 -1.50
CA GLU A 250 22.29 -23.08 -0.73
C GLU A 250 22.69 -21.70 -1.21
N PRO A 251 23.19 -20.80 -0.31
CA PRO A 251 23.54 -19.44 -0.72
C PRO A 251 24.24 -19.49 -2.07
N LEU A 252 23.61 -18.90 -3.08
CA LEU A 252 24.19 -18.82 -4.41
C LEU A 252 25.53 -18.14 -4.20
N LYS A 253 26.61 -18.91 -4.32
CA LYS A 253 27.97 -18.52 -3.99
C LYS A 253 28.44 -17.40 -4.91
N GLY A 254 27.85 -16.24 -4.75
CA GLY A 254 28.47 -14.99 -5.14
C GLY A 254 29.66 -14.85 -4.21
N ALA A 255 30.79 -15.34 -4.66
CA ALA A 255 32.09 -15.34 -4.06
C ALA A 255 32.13 -14.79 -2.62
N LYS A 256 32.03 -15.68 -1.62
CA LYS A 256 32.65 -15.38 -0.33
C LYS A 256 34.13 -15.12 -0.65
N PRO A 257 34.71 -13.99 -0.28
CA PRO A 257 36.14 -13.86 -0.31
C PRO A 257 36.70 -15.00 0.54
N GLU A 258 37.50 -15.86 -0.06
CA GLU A 258 38.20 -16.90 0.69
C GLU A 258 38.94 -16.23 1.82
N GLY A 259 38.62 -16.59 3.07
CA GLY A 259 39.42 -16.19 4.22
C GLY A 259 38.81 -15.37 5.33
N LEU A 260 37.49 -15.11 5.32
CA LEU A 260 36.84 -14.46 6.48
C LEU A 260 36.48 -15.49 7.55
N PRO A 261 36.89 -15.28 8.83
CA PRO A 261 36.54 -16.17 9.93
C PRO A 261 35.04 -16.17 10.20
N LEU A 262 34.48 -17.30 10.61
CA LEU A 262 33.07 -17.55 10.93
C LEU A 262 32.45 -16.61 11.99
N SER A 263 33.23 -15.71 12.58
CA SER A 263 32.82 -14.71 13.58
C SER A 263 32.64 -13.30 13.01
N ALA A 264 32.96 -13.05 11.74
CA ALA A 264 32.71 -11.75 11.13
C ALA A 264 31.23 -11.61 10.84
N LYS A 265 30.58 -10.60 11.43
CA LYS A 265 29.26 -10.15 10.99
C LYS A 265 29.34 -9.96 9.48
N PRO A 266 28.38 -10.48 8.68
CA PRO A 266 28.43 -10.30 7.24
C PRO A 266 28.51 -8.80 6.96
N ASP A 267 29.52 -8.40 6.21
CA ASP A 267 29.66 -7.03 5.73
C ASP A 267 28.54 -6.81 4.71
N ILE A 268 27.49 -6.14 5.15
CA ILE A 268 26.24 -5.90 4.40
C ILE A 268 26.51 -5.15 3.08
N GLN A 269 27.68 -4.53 2.94
CA GLN A 269 28.08 -3.77 1.75
C GLN A 269 28.49 -4.64 0.55
N ASN A 270 28.70 -5.95 0.74
CA ASN A 270 29.25 -6.84 -0.30
C ASN A 270 28.30 -7.95 -0.79
N THR A 271 27.04 -8.00 -0.34
CA THR A 271 26.07 -8.93 -0.91
C THR A 271 25.43 -8.31 -2.15
N ARG A 272 25.72 -8.87 -3.30
CA ARG A 272 25.08 -8.51 -4.56
C ARG A 272 23.58 -8.78 -4.47
N PRO A 273 22.72 -7.73 -4.54
CA PRO A 273 21.28 -7.89 -4.28
C PRO A 273 20.54 -8.59 -5.41
N LEU A 274 21.14 -8.63 -6.62
CA LEU A 274 20.50 -9.15 -7.83
C LEU A 274 21.29 -10.31 -8.42
N LEU A 275 20.54 -11.29 -8.94
CA LEU A 275 21.07 -12.42 -9.71
C LEU A 275 21.64 -11.93 -11.05
N THR A 276 22.65 -12.64 -11.54
CA THR A 276 23.11 -12.52 -12.93
C THR A 276 22.20 -13.31 -13.87
N ASP A 277 22.28 -13.01 -15.17
CA ASP A 277 21.54 -13.76 -16.20
C ASP A 277 21.91 -15.26 -16.21
N ALA A 278 23.17 -15.60 -15.91
CA ALA A 278 23.61 -16.98 -15.80
C ALA A 278 22.93 -17.71 -14.63
N GLU A 279 22.87 -17.09 -13.45
CA GLU A 279 22.18 -17.65 -12.28
C GLU A 279 20.66 -17.78 -12.51
N ILE A 280 20.07 -16.84 -13.22
CA ILE A 280 18.65 -16.95 -13.65
C ILE A 280 18.49 -18.13 -14.61
N GLY A 281 19.41 -18.31 -15.55
CA GLY A 281 19.42 -19.46 -16.47
C GLY A 281 19.49 -20.79 -15.73
N ASP A 282 20.37 -20.92 -14.74
CA ASP A 282 20.51 -22.12 -13.91
C ASP A 282 19.24 -22.44 -13.09
N ILE A 283 18.58 -21.38 -12.58
CA ILE A 283 17.28 -21.52 -11.87
C ILE A 283 16.19 -22.00 -12.80
N LEU A 284 16.10 -21.41 -14.00
CA LEU A 284 15.10 -21.79 -15.01
C LEU A 284 15.29 -23.24 -15.47
N ALA A 285 16.53 -23.68 -15.73
CA ALA A 285 16.83 -25.06 -16.08
C ALA A 285 16.34 -26.06 -15.01
N ARG A 286 16.52 -25.72 -13.72
CA ARG A 286 15.99 -26.56 -12.62
C ARG A 286 14.46 -26.53 -12.52
N ALA A 287 13.81 -25.43 -12.90
CA ALA A 287 12.36 -25.33 -12.91
C ALA A 287 11.74 -26.24 -13.97
N GLU A 288 12.37 -26.36 -15.15
CA GLU A 288 11.97 -27.31 -16.20
C GLU A 288 12.08 -28.77 -15.74
N ASP A 289 13.14 -29.11 -14.98
CA ASP A 289 13.30 -30.44 -14.40
C ASP A 289 12.18 -30.76 -13.38
N LEU A 290 11.74 -29.77 -12.59
CA LEU A 290 10.64 -29.92 -11.63
C LEU A 290 9.28 -30.07 -12.34
N GLU A 291 9.02 -29.33 -13.41
CA GLU A 291 7.79 -29.47 -14.22
C GLU A 291 7.74 -30.85 -14.89
N SER A 292 8.87 -31.38 -15.31
CA SER A 292 8.93 -32.70 -15.94
C SER A 292 8.74 -33.87 -14.96
N TRP A 293 8.89 -33.61 -13.65
CA TRP A 293 8.77 -34.62 -12.58
C TRP A 293 7.35 -34.71 -12.02
N VAL A 294 6.51 -33.67 -12.16
CA VAL A 294 5.10 -33.59 -11.71
C VAL A 294 4.15 -34.05 -12.80
#